data_93026094811a0609d38b53e24ce82ba9
#
_entry.id   93026094811a0609d38b53e24ce82ba9
#
_cell.length_a   1.000
_cell.length_b   1.000
_cell.length_c   1.000
_cell.angle_alpha   90.00
_cell.angle_beta   90.00
_cell.angle_gamma   90.00
#
_symmetry.space_group_name_H-M   'P 1'
#
loop_
_entity.id
_entity.type
_entity.pdbx_description
1 polymer ?
#
loop_
_entity_poly.entity_id
_entity_poly.type
_entity_poly.pdbx_seq_one_letter_code
_entity_poly.pdbx_strand_id
1 'polypeptide(L)'
;MIAEDQYRKAYRAYLSAKGFLAAADVLRQLGKNGLKLFTYYAYPLSVNAALSCELFIKSLLTLEGTEYGRVHYLSDLFSMLSDDIKERVEKEFSISESKETVEELVKTYNNAFIEWRYPFDPENDSKTLTMVWSDFLILCMSLQIVTKGKLKEYPSFDAL
;
A
#
# COMPACT_ATOMS: atom_id res chain seq x y z
N MET A 1 8.19 24.00 -5.60
CA MET A 1 9.37 23.13 -5.31
C MET A 1 9.26 22.69 -3.86
N ILE A 2 9.27 21.39 -3.58
CA ILE A 2 9.18 20.89 -2.20
C ILE A 2 10.53 21.08 -1.50
N ALA A 3 10.51 21.24 -0.16
CA ALA A 3 11.73 21.32 0.63
C ALA A 3 12.51 19.99 0.59
N GLU A 4 13.84 20.04 0.68
CA GLU A 4 14.69 18.85 0.66
C GLU A 4 14.31 17.83 1.76
N ASP A 5 14.01 18.31 2.95
CA ASP A 5 13.58 17.43 4.06
C ASP A 5 12.26 16.71 3.76
N GLN A 6 11.33 17.38 3.08
CA GLN A 6 10.07 16.80 2.65
C GLN A 6 10.31 15.71 1.60
N TYR A 7 11.18 15.96 0.63
CA TYR A 7 11.60 14.95 -0.34
C TYR A 7 12.24 13.74 0.35
N ARG A 8 13.20 13.96 1.26
CA ARG A 8 13.85 12.88 2.01
C ARG A 8 12.85 12.05 2.82
N LYS A 9 11.86 12.69 3.44
CA LYS A 9 10.78 12.01 4.17
C LYS A 9 9.95 11.13 3.22
N ALA A 10 9.54 11.65 2.08
CA ALA A 10 8.79 10.91 1.07
C ALA A 10 9.61 9.72 0.53
N TYR A 11 10.88 9.92 0.24
CA TYR A 11 11.77 8.87 -0.26
C TYR A 11 11.98 7.75 0.76
N ARG A 12 12.15 8.06 2.05
CA ARG A 12 12.24 7.05 3.12
C ARG A 12 10.95 6.25 3.23
N ALA A 13 9.79 6.89 3.16
CA ALA A 13 8.50 6.20 3.15
C ALA A 13 8.38 5.26 1.94
N TYR A 14 8.79 5.70 0.75
CA TYR A 14 8.85 4.88 -0.46
C TYR A 14 9.76 3.64 -0.29
N LEU A 15 10.97 3.80 0.25
CA LEU A 15 11.89 2.69 0.46
C LEU A 15 11.32 1.68 1.47
N SER A 16 10.72 2.15 2.56
CA SER A 16 10.06 1.29 3.55
C SER A 16 8.88 0.54 2.93
N ALA A 17 8.05 1.23 2.13
CA ALA A 17 6.93 0.62 1.42
C ALA A 17 7.40 -0.52 0.49
N LYS A 18 8.49 -0.30 -0.26
CA LYS A 18 9.10 -1.35 -1.10
C LYS A 18 9.55 -2.57 -0.29
N GLY A 19 10.17 -2.34 0.87
CA GLY A 19 10.60 -3.42 1.75
C GLY A 19 9.43 -4.27 2.23
N PHE A 20 8.33 -3.63 2.67
CA PHE A 20 7.11 -4.33 3.07
C PHE A 20 6.42 -5.06 1.92
N LEU A 21 6.41 -4.48 0.71
CA LEU A 21 5.87 -5.16 -0.48
C LEU A 21 6.69 -6.40 -0.83
N ALA A 22 8.01 -6.30 -0.79
CA ALA A 22 8.90 -7.45 -1.03
C ALA A 22 8.68 -8.56 0.00
N ALA A 23 8.53 -8.21 1.29
CA ALA A 23 8.20 -9.18 2.34
C ALA A 23 6.84 -9.85 2.09
N ALA A 24 5.82 -9.07 1.69
CA ALA A 24 4.50 -9.60 1.34
C ALA A 24 4.59 -10.60 0.17
N ASP A 25 5.37 -10.30 -0.87
CA ASP A 25 5.53 -11.21 -2.02
C ASP A 25 6.24 -12.52 -1.64
N VAL A 26 7.28 -12.46 -0.81
CA VAL A 26 7.93 -13.67 -0.27
C VAL A 26 6.94 -14.53 0.52
N LEU A 27 6.16 -13.92 1.42
CA LEU A 27 5.14 -14.64 2.20
C LEU A 27 4.06 -15.26 1.30
N ARG A 28 3.65 -14.57 0.25
CA ARG A 28 2.72 -15.08 -0.76
C ARG A 28 3.26 -16.32 -1.47
N GLN A 29 4.54 -16.28 -1.85
CA GLN A 29 5.20 -17.41 -2.52
C GLN A 29 5.31 -18.62 -1.58
N LEU A 30 5.67 -18.41 -0.32
CA LEU A 30 5.71 -19.48 0.68
C LEU A 30 4.33 -20.10 0.92
N GLY A 31 3.27 -19.27 0.95
CA GLY A 31 1.88 -19.74 1.13
C GLY A 31 1.36 -20.62 -0.02
N LYS A 32 1.93 -20.55 -1.22
CA LYS A 32 1.52 -21.38 -2.37
C LYS A 32 1.83 -22.87 -2.18
N ASN A 33 2.71 -23.23 -1.26
CA ASN A 33 3.18 -24.62 -1.07
C ASN A 33 2.23 -25.50 -0.25
N GLY A 34 1.02 -25.04 0.07
CA GLY A 34 -0.04 -25.83 0.70
C GLY A 34 -0.96 -25.04 1.62
N LEU A 35 -2.17 -25.55 1.82
CA LEU A 35 -3.24 -24.86 2.59
C LEU A 35 -2.82 -24.55 4.03
N LYS A 36 -2.08 -25.45 4.70
CA LYS A 36 -1.58 -25.23 6.07
C LYS A 36 -0.56 -24.07 6.13
N LEU A 37 0.33 -23.99 5.15
CA LEU A 37 1.31 -22.91 5.06
C LEU A 37 0.66 -21.57 4.75
N PHE A 38 -0.39 -21.58 3.93
CA PHE A 38 -1.18 -20.38 3.66
C PHE A 38 -1.76 -19.78 4.95
N THR A 39 -2.29 -20.59 5.84
CA THR A 39 -2.84 -20.12 7.14
C THR A 39 -1.79 -19.41 7.98
N TYR A 40 -0.54 -19.92 8.02
CA TYR A 40 0.53 -19.25 8.76
C TYR A 40 0.97 -17.92 8.18
N TYR A 41 0.94 -17.78 6.87
CA TYR A 41 1.48 -16.60 6.19
C TYR A 41 0.41 -15.56 5.83
N ALA A 42 -0.86 -15.90 5.88
CA ALA A 42 -1.95 -15.02 5.46
C ALA A 42 -1.99 -13.70 6.25
N TYR A 43 -1.93 -13.76 7.57
CA TYR A 43 -1.93 -12.54 8.40
C TYR A 43 -0.67 -11.70 8.23
N PRO A 44 0.56 -12.25 8.35
CA PRO A 44 1.77 -11.48 8.07
C PRO A 44 1.81 -10.89 6.65
N LEU A 45 1.33 -11.64 5.66
CA LEU A 45 1.22 -11.15 4.29
C LEU A 45 0.30 -9.92 4.23
N SER A 46 -0.90 -10.00 4.86
CA SER A 46 -1.89 -8.90 4.90
C SER A 46 -1.32 -7.65 5.53
N VAL A 47 -0.69 -7.81 6.68
CA VAL A 47 -0.11 -6.69 7.43
C VAL A 47 0.98 -6.01 6.61
N ASN A 48 1.88 -6.78 5.98
CA ASN A 48 2.94 -6.22 5.16
C ASN A 48 2.40 -5.52 3.91
N ALA A 49 1.41 -6.11 3.23
CA ALA A 49 0.79 -5.50 2.05
C ALA A 49 0.05 -4.21 2.42
N ALA A 50 -0.74 -4.20 3.50
CA ALA A 50 -1.48 -3.03 3.95
C ALA A 50 -0.53 -1.90 4.38
N LEU A 51 0.53 -2.21 5.11
CA LEU A 51 1.52 -1.21 5.51
C LEU A 51 2.29 -0.66 4.30
N SER A 52 2.60 -1.51 3.32
CA SER A 52 3.19 -1.07 2.05
C SER A 52 2.29 -0.07 1.33
N CYS A 53 1.00 -0.39 1.18
CA CYS A 53 0.00 0.48 0.56
C CYS A 53 -0.07 1.83 1.28
N GLU A 54 -0.22 1.82 2.61
CA GLU A 54 -0.27 3.02 3.44
C GLU A 54 0.97 3.92 3.22
N LEU A 55 2.16 3.34 3.24
CA LEU A 55 3.41 4.08 3.12
C LEU A 55 3.62 4.64 1.71
N PHE A 56 3.19 3.95 0.64
CA PHE A 56 3.21 4.53 -0.70
C PHE A 56 2.28 5.74 -0.80
N ILE A 57 1.05 5.65 -0.29
CA ILE A 57 0.11 6.78 -0.28
C ILE A 57 0.69 7.94 0.53
N LYS A 58 1.25 7.68 1.72
CA LYS A 58 1.88 8.71 2.55
C LYS A 58 3.10 9.34 1.87
N SER A 59 3.87 8.58 1.11
CA SER A 59 4.96 9.12 0.29
C SER A 59 4.43 10.10 -0.75
N LEU A 60 3.36 9.75 -1.48
CA LEU A 60 2.70 10.63 -2.46
C LEU A 60 2.15 11.89 -1.81
N LEU A 61 1.39 11.77 -0.71
CA LEU A 61 0.88 12.92 0.04
C LEU A 61 1.99 13.86 0.50
N THR A 62 3.11 13.28 0.98
CA THR A 62 4.29 14.07 1.37
C THR A 62 4.85 14.83 0.16
N LEU A 63 4.93 14.22 -1.02
CA LEU A 63 5.40 14.89 -2.25
C LEU A 63 4.46 16.00 -2.71
N GLU A 64 3.16 15.87 -2.44
CA GLU A 64 2.14 16.90 -2.72
C GLU A 64 2.08 18.02 -1.66
N GLY A 65 2.82 17.86 -0.56
CA GLY A 65 2.77 18.81 0.55
C GLY A 65 1.50 18.71 1.40
N THR A 66 0.77 17.61 1.28
CA THR A 66 -0.46 17.37 2.01
C THR A 66 -0.17 16.83 3.41
N GLU A 67 -0.69 17.49 4.44
CA GLU A 67 -0.60 17.02 5.82
C GLU A 67 -1.67 15.95 6.08
N TYR A 68 -1.26 14.78 6.54
CA TYR A 68 -2.16 13.65 6.84
C TYR A 68 -2.17 13.26 8.33
N GLY A 69 -1.39 13.93 9.18
CA GLY A 69 -1.38 13.69 10.61
C GLY A 69 -1.15 12.23 11.01
N ARG A 70 -2.02 11.70 11.87
CA ARG A 70 -1.98 10.30 12.35
C ARG A 70 -3.05 9.42 11.67
N VAL A 71 -3.42 9.73 10.43
CA VAL A 71 -4.36 8.91 9.67
C VAL A 71 -3.69 7.61 9.23
N HIS A 72 -4.39 6.49 9.39
CA HIS A 72 -3.96 5.14 9.02
C HIS A 72 -4.95 4.41 8.12
N TYR A 73 -6.19 4.93 7.98
CA TYR A 73 -7.20 4.34 7.12
C TYR A 73 -6.87 4.59 5.65
N LEU A 74 -6.80 3.50 4.86
CA LEU A 74 -6.37 3.58 3.46
C LEU A 74 -7.31 4.43 2.61
N SER A 75 -8.62 4.32 2.84
CA SER A 75 -9.62 5.11 2.09
C SER A 75 -9.48 6.61 2.39
N ASP A 76 -9.22 6.98 3.64
CA ASP A 76 -9.06 8.38 4.03
C ASP A 76 -7.79 8.94 3.41
N LEU A 77 -6.66 8.22 3.54
CA LEU A 77 -5.39 8.62 2.95
C LEU A 77 -5.49 8.73 1.41
N PHE A 78 -6.14 7.76 0.75
CA PHE A 78 -6.31 7.78 -0.70
C PHE A 78 -7.19 8.95 -1.13
N SER A 79 -8.23 9.27 -0.36
CA SER A 79 -9.12 10.41 -0.64
C SER A 79 -8.40 11.76 -0.63
N MET A 80 -7.33 11.87 0.17
CA MET A 80 -6.52 13.10 0.31
C MET A 80 -5.55 13.34 -0.86
N LEU A 81 -5.28 12.32 -1.69
CA LEU A 81 -4.46 12.48 -2.89
C LEU A 81 -5.16 13.40 -3.90
N SER A 82 -4.37 14.15 -4.68
CA SER A 82 -4.89 14.93 -5.81
C SER A 82 -5.53 14.04 -6.87
N ASP A 83 -6.44 14.60 -7.66
CA ASP A 83 -7.12 13.88 -8.73
C ASP A 83 -6.13 13.39 -9.79
N ASP A 84 -5.06 14.16 -10.09
CA ASP A 84 -3.98 13.73 -10.99
C ASP A 84 -3.29 12.44 -10.51
N ILE A 85 -2.97 12.36 -9.23
CA ILE A 85 -2.33 11.15 -8.67
C ILE A 85 -3.30 9.97 -8.63
N LYS A 86 -4.56 10.19 -8.24
CA LYS A 86 -5.59 9.15 -8.27
C LYS A 86 -5.75 8.57 -9.68
N GLU A 87 -5.88 9.43 -10.69
CA GLU A 87 -6.01 9.02 -12.09
C GLU A 87 -4.80 8.22 -12.57
N ARG A 88 -3.57 8.62 -12.19
CA ARG A 88 -2.35 7.86 -12.50
C ARG A 88 -2.38 6.47 -11.85
N VAL A 89 -2.80 6.35 -10.59
CA VAL A 89 -2.90 5.07 -9.89
C VAL A 89 -3.96 4.18 -10.54
N GLU A 90 -5.12 4.71 -10.84
CA GLU A 90 -6.20 3.98 -11.53
C GLU A 90 -5.78 3.51 -12.91
N LYS A 91 -5.06 4.33 -13.66
CA LYS A 91 -4.52 3.96 -14.98
C LYS A 91 -3.53 2.79 -14.88
N GLU A 92 -2.57 2.85 -13.95
CA GLU A 92 -1.63 1.74 -13.74
C GLU A 92 -2.35 0.48 -13.27
N PHE A 93 -3.32 0.62 -12.37
CA PHE A 93 -4.11 -0.51 -11.86
C PHE A 93 -4.98 -1.16 -12.92
N SER A 94 -5.56 -0.37 -13.85
CA SER A 94 -6.44 -0.86 -14.92
C SER A 94 -5.76 -1.84 -15.90
N ILE A 95 -4.42 -1.85 -15.95
CA ILE A 95 -3.63 -2.80 -16.76
C ILE A 95 -3.83 -4.25 -16.28
N SER A 96 -4.24 -4.44 -15.03
CA SER A 96 -4.39 -5.76 -14.41
C SER A 96 -5.67 -6.52 -14.78
N GLU A 97 -6.60 -5.90 -15.49
CA GLU A 97 -7.93 -6.47 -15.79
C GLU A 97 -8.72 -6.89 -14.53
N SER A 98 -8.41 -6.31 -13.36
CA SER A 98 -9.18 -6.54 -12.13
C SER A 98 -10.63 -6.11 -12.31
N LYS A 99 -11.55 -6.82 -11.64
CA LYS A 99 -12.96 -6.45 -11.56
C LYS A 99 -13.24 -5.41 -10.49
N GLU A 100 -12.34 -5.28 -9.51
CA GLU A 100 -12.41 -4.31 -8.42
C GLU A 100 -11.83 -2.97 -8.87
N THR A 101 -12.40 -1.89 -8.37
CA THR A 101 -11.81 -0.55 -8.51
C THR A 101 -10.81 -0.27 -7.40
N VAL A 102 -9.90 0.69 -7.61
CA VAL A 102 -8.97 1.13 -6.56
C VAL A 102 -9.73 1.59 -5.32
N GLU A 103 -10.83 2.32 -5.50
CA GLU A 103 -11.66 2.82 -4.40
C GLU A 103 -12.30 1.69 -3.58
N GLU A 104 -12.80 0.64 -4.24
CA GLU A 104 -13.33 -0.55 -3.57
C GLU A 104 -12.25 -1.28 -2.79
N LEU A 105 -11.05 -1.44 -3.37
CA LEU A 105 -9.94 -2.09 -2.68
C LEU A 105 -9.48 -1.32 -1.44
N VAL A 106 -9.28 -0.01 -1.53
CA VAL A 106 -8.86 0.76 -0.35
C VAL A 106 -9.91 0.78 0.75
N LYS A 107 -11.21 0.69 0.41
CA LYS A 107 -12.30 0.54 1.38
C LYS A 107 -12.31 -0.85 2.02
N THR A 108 -12.18 -1.90 1.20
CA THR A 108 -12.17 -3.29 1.67
C THR A 108 -11.01 -3.56 2.62
N TYR A 109 -9.83 -3.02 2.33
CA TYR A 109 -8.62 -3.20 3.14
C TYR A 109 -8.32 -2.05 4.10
N ASN A 110 -9.31 -1.19 4.35
CA ASN A 110 -9.16 0.07 5.08
C ASN A 110 -8.47 -0.06 6.43
N ASN A 111 -8.83 -1.09 7.19
CA ASN A 111 -8.31 -1.35 8.54
C ASN A 111 -7.32 -2.52 8.59
N ALA A 112 -6.91 -3.06 7.45
CA ALA A 112 -6.17 -4.30 7.36
C ALA A 112 -4.89 -4.31 8.21
N PHE A 113 -4.15 -3.19 8.23
CA PHE A 113 -2.94 -3.06 9.05
C PHE A 113 -3.25 -3.11 10.55
N ILE A 114 -4.37 -2.53 10.99
CA ILE A 114 -4.74 -2.45 12.41
C ILE A 114 -5.35 -3.78 12.87
N GLU A 115 -6.33 -4.29 12.13
CA GLU A 115 -7.14 -5.43 12.53
C GLU A 115 -6.39 -6.76 12.42
N TRP A 116 -5.56 -6.94 11.39
CA TRP A 116 -4.90 -8.20 11.13
C TRP A 116 -3.55 -8.38 11.83
N ARG A 117 -3.08 -7.34 12.48
CA ARG A 117 -1.92 -7.41 13.36
C ARG A 117 -2.19 -8.21 14.64
N TYR A 118 -3.47 -8.26 15.05
CA TYR A 118 -3.93 -8.94 16.25
C TYR A 118 -5.05 -9.95 15.93
N PRO A 119 -4.75 -11.04 15.20
CA PRO A 119 -5.77 -12.01 14.79
C PRO A 119 -6.38 -12.80 15.96
N PHE A 120 -5.75 -12.76 17.12
CA PHE A 120 -6.21 -13.39 18.36
C PHE A 120 -7.14 -12.49 19.21
N ASP A 121 -7.41 -11.28 18.76
CA ASP A 121 -8.35 -10.39 19.43
C ASP A 121 -9.79 -10.91 19.20
N PRO A 122 -10.57 -11.20 20.26
CA PRO A 122 -11.96 -11.70 20.12
C PRO A 122 -12.85 -10.81 19.26
N GLU A 123 -12.59 -9.52 19.18
CA GLU A 123 -13.34 -8.60 18.32
C GLU A 123 -13.08 -8.85 16.83
N ASN A 124 -11.98 -9.51 16.50
CA ASN A 124 -11.57 -9.85 15.13
C ASN A 124 -11.92 -11.29 14.71
N ASP A 125 -12.40 -12.12 15.64
CA ASP A 125 -12.62 -13.57 15.44
C ASP A 125 -13.71 -13.88 14.39
N SER A 126 -14.59 -12.93 14.06
CA SER A 126 -15.65 -13.07 13.06
C SER A 126 -15.25 -12.62 11.64
N LYS A 127 -14.06 -12.04 11.47
CA LYS A 127 -13.60 -11.51 10.19
C LYS A 127 -12.90 -12.59 9.38
N THR A 128 -13.66 -13.26 8.53
CA THR A 128 -13.12 -14.22 7.56
C THR A 128 -12.17 -13.49 6.62
N LEU A 129 -10.93 -13.98 6.57
CA LEU A 129 -9.91 -13.50 5.64
C LEU A 129 -10.27 -13.88 4.19
N THR A 130 -11.31 -13.27 3.66
CA THR A 130 -11.68 -13.43 2.25
C THR A 130 -10.93 -12.38 1.47
N MET A 131 -9.68 -12.67 1.12
CA MET A 131 -8.84 -11.74 0.37
C MET A 131 -8.68 -12.13 -1.07
N VAL A 132 -8.97 -11.20 -1.95
CA VAL A 132 -8.45 -11.21 -3.32
C VAL A 132 -7.04 -10.62 -3.29
N TRP A 133 -6.11 -11.40 -2.76
CA TRP A 133 -4.71 -10.99 -2.56
C TRP A 133 -4.04 -10.45 -3.82
N SER A 134 -4.36 -11.02 -4.97
CA SER A 134 -3.81 -10.62 -6.24
C SER A 134 -4.08 -9.14 -6.51
N ASP A 135 -5.31 -8.70 -6.40
CA ASP A 135 -5.71 -7.34 -6.78
C ASP A 135 -5.17 -6.29 -5.81
N PHE A 136 -5.11 -6.62 -4.51
CA PHE A 136 -4.52 -5.72 -3.54
C PHE A 136 -3.00 -5.57 -3.70
N LEU A 137 -2.28 -6.67 -4.00
CA LEU A 137 -0.85 -6.59 -4.33
C LEU A 137 -0.60 -5.83 -5.63
N ILE A 138 -1.46 -5.98 -6.63
CA ILE A 138 -1.39 -5.18 -7.86
C ILE A 138 -1.60 -3.69 -7.55
N LEU A 139 -2.54 -3.34 -6.68
CA LEU A 139 -2.69 -1.97 -6.21
C LEU A 139 -1.41 -1.44 -5.56
N CYS A 140 -0.77 -2.24 -4.68
CA CYS A 140 0.51 -1.85 -4.08
C CYS A 140 1.60 -1.62 -5.15
N MET A 141 1.65 -2.47 -6.19
CA MET A 141 2.60 -2.32 -7.30
C MET A 141 2.29 -1.06 -8.14
N SER A 142 1.04 -0.78 -8.41
CA SER A 142 0.60 0.44 -9.12
C SER A 142 1.00 1.70 -8.34
N LEU A 143 0.75 1.72 -7.04
CA LEU A 143 1.20 2.78 -6.14
C LEU A 143 2.73 2.94 -6.15
N GLN A 144 3.48 1.83 -6.16
CA GLN A 144 4.95 1.86 -6.28
C GLN A 144 5.40 2.53 -7.56
N ILE A 145 4.80 2.19 -8.70
CA ILE A 145 5.13 2.76 -10.02
C ILE A 145 4.87 4.26 -10.02
N VAL A 146 3.68 4.68 -9.59
CA VAL A 146 3.28 6.09 -9.55
C VAL A 146 4.18 6.88 -8.60
N THR A 147 4.45 6.34 -7.39
CA THR A 147 5.33 7.00 -6.41
C THR A 147 6.75 7.17 -6.96
N LYS A 148 7.31 6.13 -7.60
CA LYS A 148 8.62 6.20 -8.24
C LYS A 148 8.65 7.24 -9.35
N GLY A 149 7.61 7.29 -10.18
CA GLY A 149 7.46 8.30 -11.23
C GLY A 149 7.45 9.71 -10.65
N LYS A 150 6.68 9.93 -9.59
CA LYS A 150 6.57 11.22 -8.91
C LYS A 150 7.89 11.67 -8.27
N LEU A 151 8.61 10.75 -7.62
CA LEU A 151 9.94 11.03 -7.05
C LEU A 151 10.93 11.50 -8.13
N LYS A 152 10.89 10.92 -9.33
CA LYS A 152 11.78 11.29 -10.44
C LYS A 152 11.51 12.70 -11.01
N GLU A 153 10.37 13.29 -10.73
CA GLU A 153 10.09 14.67 -11.11
C GLU A 153 10.94 15.68 -10.34
N TYR A 154 11.66 15.23 -9.28
CA TYR A 154 12.51 16.07 -8.43
C TYR A 154 14.00 15.81 -8.71
N PRO A 155 14.81 16.87 -8.91
CA PRO A 155 16.24 16.74 -9.28
C PRO A 155 17.13 16.01 -8.27
N SER A 156 16.71 15.98 -7.01
CA SER A 156 17.44 15.29 -5.94
C SER A 156 17.33 13.76 -5.95
N PHE A 157 16.49 13.19 -6.83
CA PHE A 157 16.32 11.75 -6.93
C PHE A 157 17.60 11.02 -7.40
N ASP A 158 18.34 11.62 -8.32
CA ASP A 158 19.56 11.03 -8.91
C ASP A 158 20.77 11.11 -7.96
N ALA A 159 20.66 11.80 -6.84
CA ALA A 159 21.72 11.98 -5.85
C ALA A 159 21.62 10.98 -4.66
N LEU A 160 20.61 10.10 -4.64
CA LEU A 160 20.32 9.10 -3.61
C LEU A 160 20.38 7.68 -4.14
#